data_b07375fbb395803a3b33d58c52ab97db
#
_entry.id   b07375fbb395803a3b33d58c52ab97db
#
_cell.length_a   1.000
_cell.length_b   1.000
_cell.length_c   1.000
_cell.angle_alpha   90.00
_cell.angle_beta   90.00
_cell.angle_gamma   90.00
#
_symmetry.space_group_name_H-M   'P 1'
#
loop_
_entity.id
_entity.type
_entity.pdbx_description
1 polymer ?
#
loop_
_entity_poly.entity_id
_entity_poly.type
_entity_poly.pdbx_seq_one_letter_code
_entity_poly.pdbx_strand_id
1 'polypeptide(L)'
;SFSKGTWIKDDADLDIFVKIDPSIDKVEFEKLGRKIGLQSLKKYKTQMRYSEHPYVEAFVRNIRVNIVPCYDVERGKWRSAADRSPFHTEYILTRMSNQMKKEVRLLKKFLKSVGVYGAEIARGGISGYVTEILILRYGSFFSTLQGIADIAKEREVISLDEVDKDILKTFQSKIIIIDPIDQGRNLGAAISAESLAKFILAARAFIQRPSLEFFDRKKNKTFRSHTLNSNLLIVEFKYRDRSPDTIWGQLKKTLGSLSRQLELAHFKVVRDTCLTDERGLACFVFLLQSVRLPCFTERIGPEVFRKKESFEFISKNSKDCLLFWANKEMRLAGLFKTRITNAEDYLRLLLNERLESAGITRGLKEDLESTTLKIYTGDERGMMKGIVKQAANEVIATERFITQ
;
A
#
# COMPACT_ATOMS: atom_id res chain seq x y z
N SER A 1 8.93 -20.46 -3.68
CA SER A 1 10.33 -20.24 -3.20
C SER A 1 10.99 -21.52 -2.70
N PHE A 2 10.24 -22.49 -2.20
CA PHE A 2 10.80 -23.75 -1.66
C PHE A 2 11.56 -24.55 -2.72
N SER A 3 10.95 -24.83 -3.86
CA SER A 3 11.56 -25.59 -5.00
C SER A 3 12.84 -24.93 -5.52
N LYS A 4 12.94 -23.61 -5.45
CA LYS A 4 14.09 -22.84 -5.93
C LYS A 4 15.23 -22.73 -4.91
N GLY A 5 15.04 -23.17 -3.66
CA GLY A 5 16.02 -23.05 -2.59
C GLY A 5 16.28 -21.62 -2.11
N THR A 6 15.36 -20.70 -2.38
CA THR A 6 15.44 -19.27 -2.02
C THR A 6 14.53 -18.89 -0.83
N TRP A 7 13.96 -19.88 -0.15
CA TRP A 7 13.10 -19.69 1.02
C TRP A 7 13.90 -19.29 2.27
N ILE A 8 13.22 -18.63 3.22
CA ILE A 8 13.78 -18.27 4.52
C ILE A 8 13.15 -19.16 5.59
N LYS A 9 13.95 -19.65 6.53
CA LYS A 9 13.48 -20.42 7.68
C LYS A 9 12.41 -19.62 8.43
N ASP A 10 11.36 -20.27 8.87
CA ASP A 10 10.19 -19.72 9.60
C ASP A 10 9.29 -18.77 8.79
N ASP A 11 9.43 -18.75 7.44
CA ASP A 11 8.65 -17.91 6.57
C ASP A 11 8.54 -18.55 5.17
N ALA A 12 8.30 -19.84 5.12
CA ALA A 12 8.17 -20.60 3.89
C ALA A 12 6.69 -20.77 3.55
N ASP A 13 6.31 -20.26 2.37
CA ASP A 13 5.07 -20.61 1.72
C ASP A 13 5.34 -21.68 0.66
N LEU A 14 4.51 -22.69 0.64
CA LEU A 14 4.54 -23.74 -0.36
C LEU A 14 3.38 -23.52 -1.33
N ASP A 15 3.68 -23.01 -2.52
CA ASP A 15 2.71 -22.87 -3.60
C ASP A 15 2.78 -24.10 -4.50
N ILE A 16 1.68 -24.83 -4.60
CA ILE A 16 1.52 -26.00 -5.46
C ILE A 16 0.60 -25.60 -6.62
N PHE A 17 1.19 -25.49 -7.81
CA PHE A 17 0.46 -25.14 -9.02
C PHE A 17 -0.15 -26.40 -9.65
N VAL A 18 -1.48 -26.39 -9.80
CA VAL A 18 -2.23 -27.47 -10.42
C VAL A 18 -2.54 -27.07 -11.85
N LYS A 19 -1.90 -27.73 -12.79
CA LYS A 19 -2.11 -27.51 -14.22
C LYS A 19 -3.43 -28.11 -14.68
N ILE A 20 -4.25 -27.33 -15.33
CA ILE A 20 -5.58 -27.66 -15.84
C ILE A 20 -5.58 -27.41 -17.35
N ASP A 21 -6.24 -28.31 -18.08
CA ASP A 21 -6.35 -28.24 -19.54
C ASP A 21 -6.91 -26.89 -20.00
N PRO A 22 -6.24 -26.20 -20.95
CA PRO A 22 -6.68 -24.88 -21.41
C PRO A 22 -7.99 -24.90 -22.20
N SER A 23 -8.51 -26.06 -22.62
CA SER A 23 -9.83 -26.15 -23.25
C SER A 23 -10.99 -25.88 -22.28
N ILE A 24 -10.75 -26.01 -20.98
CA ILE A 24 -11.74 -25.81 -19.92
C ILE A 24 -12.05 -24.31 -19.78
N ASP A 25 -13.34 -23.94 -19.73
CA ASP A 25 -13.77 -22.58 -19.55
C ASP A 25 -13.48 -22.06 -18.12
N LYS A 26 -13.55 -20.74 -17.93
CA LYS A 26 -13.18 -20.09 -16.67
C LYS A 26 -14.03 -20.57 -15.48
N VAL A 27 -15.31 -20.82 -15.67
CA VAL A 27 -16.23 -21.21 -14.59
C VAL A 27 -15.91 -22.62 -14.11
N GLU A 28 -15.71 -23.54 -15.04
CA GLU A 28 -15.34 -24.92 -14.76
C GLU A 28 -13.92 -25.01 -14.16
N PHE A 29 -12.98 -24.20 -14.67
CA PHE A 29 -11.63 -24.05 -14.13
C PHE A 29 -11.65 -23.67 -12.64
N GLU A 30 -12.41 -22.63 -12.26
CA GLU A 30 -12.53 -22.20 -10.88
C GLU A 30 -13.15 -23.27 -9.98
N LYS A 31 -14.21 -23.95 -10.46
CA LYS A 31 -14.81 -25.08 -9.75
C LYS A 31 -13.84 -26.23 -9.53
N LEU A 32 -13.10 -26.62 -10.56
CA LEU A 32 -12.14 -27.73 -10.53
C LEU A 32 -10.97 -27.39 -9.60
N GLY A 33 -10.40 -26.20 -9.72
CA GLY A 33 -9.33 -25.72 -8.85
C GLY A 33 -9.75 -25.72 -7.38
N ARG A 34 -10.95 -25.23 -7.07
CA ARG A 34 -11.52 -25.27 -5.73
C ARG A 34 -11.71 -26.71 -5.22
N LYS A 35 -12.29 -27.60 -6.04
CA LYS A 35 -12.52 -29.00 -5.69
C LYS A 35 -11.22 -29.72 -5.36
N ILE A 36 -10.20 -29.58 -6.23
CA ILE A 36 -8.89 -30.20 -6.04
C ILE A 36 -8.24 -29.66 -4.77
N GLY A 37 -8.23 -28.34 -4.57
CA GLY A 37 -7.64 -27.71 -3.39
C GLY A 37 -8.28 -28.18 -2.08
N LEU A 38 -9.60 -28.20 -2.00
CA LEU A 38 -10.32 -28.67 -0.80
C LEU A 38 -10.10 -30.17 -0.55
N GLN A 39 -10.08 -31.00 -1.59
CA GLN A 39 -9.82 -32.43 -1.43
C GLN A 39 -8.39 -32.71 -1.01
N SER A 40 -7.41 -32.01 -1.57
CA SER A 40 -5.99 -32.17 -1.25
C SER A 40 -5.68 -31.79 0.20
N LEU A 41 -6.38 -30.80 0.74
CA LEU A 41 -6.16 -30.26 2.08
C LEU A 41 -7.28 -30.64 3.07
N LYS A 42 -8.10 -31.67 2.77
CA LYS A 42 -9.27 -32.08 3.59
C LYS A 42 -8.99 -32.38 5.06
N LYS A 43 -7.75 -32.73 5.41
CA LYS A 43 -7.31 -33.03 6.78
C LYS A 43 -6.97 -31.77 7.60
N TYR A 44 -6.97 -30.60 6.97
CA TYR A 44 -6.54 -29.34 7.58
C TYR A 44 -7.67 -28.33 7.53
N LYS A 45 -7.61 -27.31 8.39
CA LYS A 45 -8.52 -26.17 8.31
C LYS A 45 -8.14 -25.34 7.09
N THR A 46 -9.03 -25.37 6.08
CA THR A 46 -8.82 -24.65 4.82
C THR A 46 -9.46 -23.28 4.85
N GLN A 47 -8.87 -22.34 4.11
CA GLN A 47 -9.41 -21.02 3.85
C GLN A 47 -9.38 -20.75 2.34
N MET A 48 -10.47 -20.22 1.80
CA MET A 48 -10.50 -19.75 0.43
C MET A 48 -9.80 -18.40 0.35
N ARG A 49 -8.88 -18.28 -0.59
CA ARG A 49 -8.23 -17.04 -0.95
C ARG A 49 -8.58 -16.68 -2.38
N TYR A 50 -8.47 -15.43 -2.71
CA TYR A 50 -8.77 -14.93 -4.04
C TYR A 50 -7.65 -13.98 -4.49
N SER A 51 -7.05 -14.30 -5.64
CA SER A 51 -6.18 -13.39 -6.38
C SER A 51 -6.88 -13.08 -7.71
N GLU A 52 -6.38 -13.53 -8.83
CA GLU A 52 -7.13 -13.48 -10.09
C GLU A 52 -8.20 -14.62 -10.17
N HIS A 53 -7.88 -15.76 -9.54
CA HIS A 53 -8.77 -16.91 -9.38
C HIS A 53 -8.78 -17.37 -7.92
N PRO A 54 -9.86 -18.04 -7.48
CA PRO A 54 -9.91 -18.64 -6.15
C PRO A 54 -8.87 -19.75 -6.01
N TYR A 55 -8.18 -19.78 -4.88
CA TYR A 55 -7.27 -20.84 -4.49
C TYR A 55 -7.49 -21.26 -3.04
N VAL A 56 -6.96 -22.42 -2.65
CA VAL A 56 -7.17 -22.97 -1.31
C VAL A 56 -5.87 -22.89 -0.51
N GLU A 57 -5.95 -22.27 0.65
CA GLU A 57 -4.87 -22.14 1.62
C GLU A 57 -5.13 -23.01 2.84
N ALA A 58 -4.10 -23.63 3.39
CA ALA A 58 -4.13 -24.26 4.71
C ALA A 58 -2.75 -24.18 5.39
N PHE A 59 -2.73 -24.34 6.71
CA PHE A 59 -1.50 -24.50 7.47
C PHE A 59 -1.24 -26.00 7.73
N VAL A 60 -0.13 -26.50 7.20
CA VAL A 60 0.34 -27.87 7.37
C VAL A 60 1.64 -27.84 8.19
N ARG A 61 1.60 -28.31 9.45
CA ARG A 61 2.79 -28.25 10.36
C ARG A 61 3.44 -26.86 10.42
N ASN A 62 2.63 -25.81 10.57
CA ASN A 62 3.02 -24.39 10.59
C ASN A 62 3.59 -23.84 9.27
N ILE A 63 3.55 -24.60 8.18
CA ILE A 63 3.88 -24.11 6.84
C ILE A 63 2.58 -23.75 6.13
N ARG A 64 2.52 -22.55 5.57
CA ARG A 64 1.41 -22.13 4.71
C ARG A 64 1.51 -22.86 3.37
N VAL A 65 0.47 -23.59 3.00
CA VAL A 65 0.36 -24.34 1.75
C VAL A 65 -0.78 -23.77 0.94
N ASN A 66 -0.50 -23.38 -0.28
CA ASN A 66 -1.45 -22.85 -1.25
C ASN A 66 -1.60 -23.85 -2.40
N ILE A 67 -2.82 -24.26 -2.71
CA ILE A 67 -3.13 -25.03 -3.93
C ILE A 67 -3.71 -24.05 -4.94
N VAL A 68 -2.91 -23.70 -5.94
CA VAL A 68 -3.20 -22.64 -6.90
C VAL A 68 -3.46 -23.27 -8.28
N PRO A 69 -4.67 -23.17 -8.85
CA PRO A 69 -4.93 -23.63 -10.21
C PRO A 69 -4.23 -22.70 -11.22
N CYS A 70 -3.70 -23.28 -12.30
CA CYS A 70 -3.17 -22.58 -13.45
C CYS A 70 -3.49 -23.38 -14.73
N TYR A 71 -3.56 -22.72 -15.88
CA TYR A 71 -3.73 -23.42 -17.13
C TYR A 71 -2.40 -24.03 -17.60
N ASP A 72 -2.47 -25.22 -18.22
CA ASP A 72 -1.30 -25.84 -18.86
C ASP A 72 -1.13 -25.29 -20.27
N VAL A 73 -0.49 -24.15 -20.36
CA VAL A 73 -0.30 -23.38 -21.60
C VAL A 73 1.16 -23.32 -22.01
N GLU A 74 1.40 -23.07 -23.29
CA GLU A 74 2.73 -22.76 -23.79
C GLU A 74 3.16 -21.34 -23.36
N ARG A 75 4.48 -21.13 -23.30
CA ARG A 75 5.05 -19.82 -23.01
C ARG A 75 4.51 -18.74 -23.96
N GLY A 76 4.04 -17.64 -23.41
CA GLY A 76 3.46 -16.52 -24.15
C GLY A 76 1.94 -16.61 -24.39
N LYS A 77 1.31 -17.79 -24.17
CA LYS A 77 -0.13 -17.99 -24.35
C LYS A 77 -0.88 -17.95 -23.01
N TRP A 78 -0.56 -16.96 -22.17
CA TRP A 78 -1.13 -16.82 -20.82
C TRP A 78 -2.65 -16.60 -20.84
N ARG A 79 -3.38 -17.33 -20.02
CA ARG A 79 -4.82 -17.15 -19.78
C ARG A 79 -5.09 -16.58 -18.38
N SER A 80 -4.13 -16.77 -17.47
CA SER A 80 -4.16 -16.19 -16.10
C SER A 80 -2.77 -15.79 -15.64
N ALA A 81 -2.69 -14.94 -14.60
CA ALA A 81 -1.41 -14.56 -14.00
C ALA A 81 -0.67 -15.77 -13.40
N ALA A 82 -1.39 -16.77 -12.89
CA ALA A 82 -0.82 -17.96 -12.28
C ALA A 82 -0.07 -18.85 -13.28
N ASP A 83 -0.43 -18.80 -14.57
CA ASP A 83 0.17 -19.63 -15.63
C ASP A 83 1.67 -19.34 -15.81
N ARG A 84 2.14 -18.14 -15.46
CA ARG A 84 3.54 -17.76 -15.52
C ARG A 84 4.40 -18.42 -14.45
N SER A 85 3.80 -18.84 -13.33
CA SER A 85 4.54 -19.29 -12.14
C SER A 85 5.42 -20.54 -12.36
N PRO A 86 4.98 -21.58 -13.11
CA PRO A 86 5.86 -22.69 -13.48
C PRO A 86 7.10 -22.21 -14.26
N PHE A 87 6.90 -21.33 -15.25
CA PHE A 87 7.98 -20.79 -16.09
C PHE A 87 8.93 -19.88 -15.31
N HIS A 88 8.43 -19.07 -14.34
CA HIS A 88 9.28 -18.34 -13.40
C HIS A 88 10.17 -19.29 -12.60
N THR A 89 9.61 -20.42 -12.18
CA THR A 89 10.37 -21.40 -11.39
C THR A 89 11.48 -22.03 -12.21
N GLU A 90 11.17 -22.46 -13.43
CA GLU A 90 12.14 -23.03 -14.37
C GLU A 90 13.25 -22.03 -14.73
N TYR A 91 12.86 -20.78 -15.06
CA TYR A 91 13.79 -19.70 -15.38
C TYR A 91 14.82 -19.46 -14.27
N ILE A 92 14.37 -19.42 -13.02
CA ILE A 92 15.24 -19.24 -11.86
C ILE A 92 16.11 -20.45 -11.61
N LEU A 93 15.57 -21.67 -11.71
CA LEU A 93 16.33 -22.90 -11.46
C LEU A 93 17.49 -23.08 -12.45
N THR A 94 17.28 -22.71 -13.71
CA THR A 94 18.29 -22.86 -14.76
C THR A 94 19.41 -21.80 -14.71
N ARG A 95 19.16 -20.62 -14.12
CA ARG A 95 20.09 -19.50 -14.14
C ARG A 95 20.73 -19.17 -12.79
N MET A 96 20.19 -19.68 -11.68
CA MET A 96 20.63 -19.28 -10.35
C MET A 96 21.59 -20.29 -9.74
N SER A 97 22.82 -19.88 -9.49
CA SER A 97 23.82 -20.68 -8.78
C SER A 97 23.46 -20.85 -7.29
N ASN A 98 24.09 -21.84 -6.63
CA ASN A 98 23.89 -22.04 -5.19
C ASN A 98 24.36 -20.83 -4.35
N GLN A 99 25.37 -20.11 -4.81
CA GLN A 99 25.80 -18.86 -4.17
C GLN A 99 24.73 -17.79 -4.30
N MET A 100 24.20 -17.55 -5.49
CA MET A 100 23.11 -16.58 -5.72
C MET A 100 21.87 -16.89 -4.85
N LYS A 101 21.54 -18.15 -4.61
CA LYS A 101 20.44 -18.52 -3.69
C LYS A 101 20.68 -18.02 -2.26
N LYS A 102 21.94 -17.98 -1.79
CA LYS A 102 22.30 -17.41 -0.48
C LYS A 102 22.11 -15.87 -0.50
N GLU A 103 22.54 -15.23 -1.57
CA GLU A 103 22.38 -13.78 -1.77
C GLU A 103 20.90 -13.37 -1.78
N VAL A 104 20.05 -14.15 -2.47
CA VAL A 104 18.58 -13.94 -2.44
C VAL A 104 18.02 -14.00 -1.03
N ARG A 105 18.43 -15.01 -0.24
CA ARG A 105 17.98 -15.14 1.15
C ARG A 105 18.42 -13.95 2.01
N LEU A 106 19.63 -13.46 1.78
CA LEU A 106 20.16 -12.29 2.47
C LEU A 106 19.35 -11.04 2.11
N LEU A 107 19.10 -10.81 0.81
CA LEU A 107 18.29 -9.70 0.33
C LEU A 107 16.85 -9.77 0.86
N LYS A 108 16.23 -10.94 0.87
CA LYS A 108 14.89 -11.14 1.48
C LYS A 108 14.87 -10.77 2.97
N LYS A 109 15.91 -11.16 3.75
CA LYS A 109 16.02 -10.79 5.16
C LYS A 109 16.15 -9.28 5.34
N PHE A 110 16.96 -8.63 4.53
CA PHE A 110 17.11 -7.18 4.52
C PHE A 110 15.77 -6.49 4.23
N LEU A 111 15.09 -6.84 3.13
CA LEU A 111 13.81 -6.26 2.75
C LEU A 111 12.72 -6.48 3.81
N LYS A 112 12.74 -7.62 4.51
CA LYS A 112 11.83 -7.89 5.63
C LYS A 112 12.10 -7.02 6.84
N SER A 113 13.35 -6.79 7.17
CA SER A 113 13.76 -5.92 8.27
C SER A 113 13.41 -4.46 7.97
N VAL A 114 13.58 -4.03 6.72
CA VAL A 114 13.17 -2.71 6.23
C VAL A 114 11.64 -2.55 6.16
N GLY A 115 10.89 -3.66 6.12
CA GLY A 115 9.43 -3.65 6.06
C GLY A 115 8.84 -3.52 4.65
N VAL A 116 9.66 -3.77 3.60
CA VAL A 116 9.25 -3.62 2.20
C VAL A 116 9.20 -4.94 1.42
N TYR A 117 9.26 -6.08 2.09
CA TYR A 117 9.13 -7.39 1.46
C TYR A 117 7.69 -7.86 1.41
N GLY A 118 7.22 -8.28 0.22
CA GLY A 118 5.88 -8.81 -0.03
C GLY A 118 5.12 -7.96 -1.05
N ALA A 119 4.50 -8.61 -2.03
CA ALA A 119 3.74 -7.93 -3.10
C ALA A 119 2.24 -7.86 -2.81
N GLU A 120 1.81 -8.31 -1.64
CA GLU A 120 0.41 -8.24 -1.21
C GLU A 120 -0.07 -6.79 -1.22
N ILE A 121 -1.33 -6.55 -1.54
CA ILE A 121 -1.95 -5.21 -1.56
C ILE A 121 -1.71 -4.49 -0.23
N ALA A 122 -1.73 -5.23 0.87
CA ALA A 122 -1.41 -4.71 2.21
C ALA A 122 -0.07 -3.96 2.27
N ARG A 123 0.97 -4.47 1.62
CA ARG A 123 2.36 -3.95 1.68
C ARG A 123 2.75 -3.13 0.47
N GLY A 124 2.39 -3.59 -0.74
CA GLY A 124 2.85 -2.98 -1.99
C GLY A 124 4.39 -2.95 -2.07
N GLY A 125 5.03 -4.03 -1.61
CA GLY A 125 6.49 -4.14 -1.51
C GLY A 125 7.10 -5.01 -2.62
N ILE A 126 8.33 -5.45 -2.37
CA ILE A 126 9.13 -6.25 -3.30
C ILE A 126 8.79 -7.73 -3.13
N SER A 127 8.33 -8.38 -4.22
CA SER A 127 8.00 -9.80 -4.21
C SER A 127 9.25 -10.69 -4.10
N GLY A 128 9.03 -11.95 -3.71
CA GLY A 128 10.11 -12.94 -3.72
C GLY A 128 10.71 -13.17 -5.10
N TYR A 129 9.89 -13.11 -6.16
CA TYR A 129 10.36 -13.25 -7.54
C TYR A 129 11.17 -12.03 -7.99
N VAL A 130 10.72 -10.81 -7.69
CA VAL A 130 11.51 -9.60 -7.94
C VAL A 130 12.86 -9.66 -7.24
N THR A 131 12.91 -10.15 -5.99
CA THR A 131 14.17 -10.33 -5.25
C THR A 131 15.13 -11.27 -5.99
N GLU A 132 14.61 -12.35 -6.60
CA GLU A 132 15.38 -13.29 -7.41
C GLU A 132 15.91 -12.64 -8.69
N ILE A 133 15.07 -11.86 -9.40
CA ILE A 133 15.45 -11.11 -10.61
C ILE A 133 16.52 -10.06 -10.30
N LEU A 134 16.42 -9.35 -9.19
CA LEU A 134 17.42 -8.37 -8.79
C LEU A 134 18.80 -9.02 -8.56
N ILE A 135 18.85 -10.18 -7.88
CA ILE A 135 20.12 -10.90 -7.71
C ILE A 135 20.64 -11.46 -9.03
N LEU A 136 19.81 -11.94 -9.94
CA LEU A 136 20.26 -12.34 -11.27
C LEU A 136 20.84 -11.15 -12.06
N ARG A 137 20.25 -9.96 -11.92
CA ARG A 137 20.72 -8.74 -12.61
C ARG A 137 22.05 -8.21 -12.10
N TYR A 138 22.21 -8.20 -10.76
CA TYR A 138 23.37 -7.55 -10.12
C TYR A 138 24.43 -8.53 -9.58
N GLY A 139 24.11 -9.82 -9.54
CA GLY A 139 25.04 -10.91 -9.16
C GLY A 139 25.11 -11.19 -7.67
N SER A 140 24.98 -10.18 -6.78
CA SER A 140 25.08 -10.32 -5.33
C SER A 140 24.16 -9.39 -4.56
N PHE A 141 23.99 -9.64 -3.28
CA PHE A 141 23.27 -8.75 -2.35
C PHE A 141 23.87 -7.34 -2.35
N PHE A 142 25.19 -7.24 -2.17
CA PHE A 142 25.86 -5.94 -2.08
C PHE A 142 25.73 -5.15 -3.39
N SER A 143 26.02 -5.78 -4.53
CA SER A 143 25.87 -5.14 -5.85
C SER A 143 24.41 -4.75 -6.13
N THR A 144 23.45 -5.55 -5.64
CA THR A 144 22.03 -5.16 -5.73
C THR A 144 21.75 -3.90 -4.93
N LEU A 145 22.26 -3.80 -3.68
CA LEU A 145 22.07 -2.58 -2.90
C LEU A 145 22.74 -1.37 -3.54
N GLN A 146 23.92 -1.53 -4.14
CA GLN A 146 24.56 -0.46 -4.90
C GLN A 146 23.68 -0.01 -6.07
N GLY A 147 23.22 -0.94 -6.93
CA GLY A 147 22.36 -0.59 -8.05
C GLY A 147 21.04 0.08 -7.64
N ILE A 148 20.47 -0.31 -6.50
CA ILE A 148 19.27 0.33 -5.95
C ILE A 148 19.60 1.71 -5.35
N ALA A 149 20.72 1.86 -4.65
CA ALA A 149 21.15 3.14 -4.06
C ALA A 149 21.45 4.21 -5.13
N ASP A 150 21.93 3.79 -6.29
CA ASP A 150 22.29 4.64 -7.43
C ASP A 150 21.10 5.10 -8.25
N ILE A 151 19.89 4.61 -7.99
CA ILE A 151 18.67 5.08 -8.65
C ILE A 151 18.53 6.59 -8.41
N ALA A 152 18.73 7.39 -9.49
CA ALA A 152 18.74 8.85 -9.42
C ALA A 152 17.47 9.51 -9.98
N LYS A 153 16.62 8.76 -10.66
CA LYS A 153 15.41 9.26 -11.33
C LYS A 153 14.26 8.25 -11.25
N GLU A 154 13.07 8.76 -11.43
CA GLU A 154 11.88 7.91 -11.62
C GLU A 154 11.96 7.13 -12.94
N ARG A 155 11.24 6.01 -12.99
CA ARG A 155 11.14 5.12 -14.14
C ARG A 155 12.49 4.49 -14.54
N GLU A 156 13.37 4.24 -13.56
CA GLU A 156 14.56 3.41 -13.79
C GLU A 156 14.15 2.03 -14.29
N VAL A 157 14.87 1.54 -15.30
CA VAL A 157 14.58 0.26 -15.96
C VAL A 157 15.59 -0.78 -15.53
N ILE A 158 15.11 -1.86 -14.94
CA ILE A 158 15.88 -3.03 -14.57
C ILE A 158 15.41 -4.21 -15.44
N SER A 159 16.31 -4.70 -16.30
CA SER A 159 16.05 -5.85 -17.15
C SER A 159 17.26 -6.76 -17.20
N LEU A 160 17.04 -8.06 -17.42
CA LEU A 160 18.10 -9.05 -17.66
C LEU A 160 18.52 -9.10 -19.13
N ASP A 161 17.59 -8.80 -20.02
CA ASP A 161 17.77 -8.84 -21.46
C ASP A 161 17.48 -7.46 -22.06
N GLU A 162 17.81 -7.25 -23.32
CA GLU A 162 17.44 -6.06 -24.08
C GLU A 162 15.91 -5.98 -24.23
N VAL A 163 15.35 -4.79 -24.11
CA VAL A 163 13.91 -4.55 -24.18
C VAL A 163 13.61 -3.45 -25.19
N ASP A 164 12.57 -3.66 -25.96
CA ASP A 164 12.09 -2.68 -26.92
C ASP A 164 11.64 -1.39 -26.22
N LYS A 165 12.11 -0.24 -26.73
CA LYS A 165 11.79 1.09 -26.21
C LYS A 165 10.29 1.39 -26.26
N ASP A 166 9.55 0.84 -27.22
CA ASP A 166 8.11 1.08 -27.32
C ASP A 166 7.34 0.33 -26.24
N ILE A 167 7.79 -0.87 -25.86
CA ILE A 167 7.24 -1.58 -24.69
C ILE A 167 7.45 -0.76 -23.42
N LEU A 168 8.65 -0.17 -23.24
CA LEU A 168 8.93 0.63 -22.04
C LEU A 168 8.03 1.87 -21.90
N LYS A 169 7.58 2.46 -23.02
CA LYS A 169 6.67 3.62 -23.02
C LYS A 169 5.29 3.28 -22.45
N THR A 170 4.85 2.03 -22.53
CA THR A 170 3.53 1.59 -22.05
C THR A 170 3.43 1.56 -20.52
N PHE A 171 4.56 1.47 -19.80
CA PHE A 171 4.58 1.39 -18.34
C PHE A 171 4.58 2.77 -17.70
N GLN A 172 3.72 2.98 -16.70
CA GLN A 172 3.59 4.24 -15.94
C GLN A 172 4.08 4.14 -14.48
N SER A 173 4.83 3.08 -14.15
CA SER A 173 5.30 2.83 -12.78
C SER A 173 6.53 3.66 -12.43
N LYS A 174 6.76 3.89 -11.13
CA LYS A 174 7.94 4.59 -10.60
C LYS A 174 9.25 3.84 -10.84
N ILE A 175 9.18 2.51 -10.93
CA ILE A 175 10.28 1.62 -11.32
C ILE A 175 9.75 0.60 -12.34
N ILE A 176 10.57 0.27 -13.33
CA ILE A 176 10.23 -0.72 -14.36
C ILE A 176 11.17 -1.90 -14.19
N ILE A 177 10.63 -3.04 -13.79
CA ILE A 177 11.37 -4.30 -13.65
C ILE A 177 10.75 -5.30 -14.61
N ILE A 178 11.45 -5.58 -15.71
CA ILE A 178 10.91 -6.40 -16.79
C ILE A 178 10.90 -7.88 -16.38
N ASP A 179 9.77 -8.53 -16.63
CA ASP A 179 9.66 -9.98 -16.47
C ASP A 179 10.40 -10.68 -17.63
N PRO A 180 11.47 -11.47 -17.36
CA PRO A 180 12.26 -12.09 -18.42
C PRO A 180 11.52 -13.16 -19.20
N ILE A 181 10.37 -13.64 -18.71
CA ILE A 181 9.55 -14.61 -19.47
C ILE A 181 8.38 -13.95 -20.20
N ASP A 182 8.07 -12.68 -19.89
CA ASP A 182 6.97 -11.91 -20.48
C ASP A 182 7.35 -10.42 -20.50
N GLN A 183 8.03 -9.97 -21.55
CA GLN A 183 8.53 -8.58 -21.67
C GLN A 183 7.42 -7.53 -21.64
N GLY A 184 6.18 -7.89 -21.94
CA GLY A 184 5.01 -7.02 -21.79
C GLY A 184 4.58 -6.79 -20.34
N ARG A 185 5.28 -7.40 -19.37
CA ARG A 185 4.95 -7.32 -17.94
C ARG A 185 6.01 -6.57 -17.14
N ASN A 186 5.56 -5.56 -16.40
CA ASN A 186 6.40 -4.88 -15.41
C ASN A 186 6.16 -5.45 -14.01
N LEU A 187 7.13 -6.15 -13.44
CA LEU A 187 7.12 -6.68 -12.07
C LEU A 187 7.16 -5.57 -11.01
N GLY A 188 7.68 -4.38 -11.38
CA GLY A 188 7.74 -3.20 -10.52
C GLY A 188 6.39 -2.51 -10.32
N ALA A 189 5.37 -2.84 -11.10
CA ALA A 189 4.05 -2.21 -11.02
C ALA A 189 3.34 -2.40 -9.67
N ALA A 190 3.62 -3.50 -8.96
CA ALA A 190 3.07 -3.77 -7.63
C ALA A 190 3.82 -3.05 -6.50
N ILE A 191 4.97 -2.43 -6.78
CA ILE A 191 5.79 -1.76 -5.77
C ILE A 191 5.27 -0.34 -5.58
N SER A 192 4.82 -0.02 -4.38
CA SER A 192 4.40 1.34 -4.03
C SER A 192 5.59 2.31 -4.03
N ALA A 193 5.32 3.59 -4.31
CA ALA A 193 6.35 4.63 -4.26
C ALA A 193 7.02 4.70 -2.87
N GLU A 194 6.25 4.51 -1.80
CA GLU A 194 6.76 4.48 -0.43
C GLU A 194 7.71 3.29 -0.20
N SER A 195 7.34 2.08 -0.62
CA SER A 195 8.20 0.90 -0.49
C SER A 195 9.49 1.04 -1.30
N LEU A 196 9.41 1.59 -2.50
CA LEU A 196 10.60 1.87 -3.31
C LEU A 196 11.51 2.90 -2.63
N ALA A 197 10.96 4.00 -2.14
CA ALA A 197 11.72 5.04 -1.43
C ALA A 197 12.40 4.48 -0.18
N LYS A 198 11.68 3.70 0.63
CA LYS A 198 12.26 3.01 1.80
C LYS A 198 13.39 2.06 1.42
N PHE A 199 13.26 1.32 0.33
CA PHE A 199 14.31 0.43 -0.15
C PHE A 199 15.56 1.20 -0.59
N ILE A 200 15.41 2.27 -1.37
CA ILE A 200 16.51 3.12 -1.83
C ILE A 200 17.24 3.74 -0.62
N LEU A 201 16.50 4.33 0.32
CA LEU A 201 17.09 4.96 1.52
C LEU A 201 17.81 3.95 2.40
N ALA A 202 17.20 2.77 2.64
CA ALA A 202 17.84 1.71 3.41
C ALA A 202 19.08 1.14 2.73
N ALA A 203 19.10 1.03 1.39
CA ALA A 203 20.26 0.60 0.63
C ALA A 203 21.42 1.61 0.77
N ARG A 204 21.15 2.91 0.63
CA ARG A 204 22.11 3.99 0.83
C ARG A 204 22.68 3.99 2.25
N ALA A 205 21.82 3.88 3.26
CA ALA A 205 22.25 3.82 4.65
C ALA A 205 23.12 2.58 4.94
N PHE A 206 22.75 1.42 4.39
CA PHE A 206 23.55 0.19 4.55
C PHE A 206 24.95 0.32 3.91
N ILE A 207 25.04 0.91 2.70
CA ILE A 207 26.32 1.09 2.01
C ILE A 207 27.23 2.04 2.79
N GLN A 208 26.68 3.11 3.36
CA GLN A 208 27.46 4.04 4.18
C GLN A 208 27.93 3.44 5.49
N ARG A 209 27.08 2.63 6.13
CA ARG A 209 27.35 2.03 7.43
C ARG A 209 26.80 0.61 7.54
N PRO A 210 27.47 -0.40 6.95
CA PRO A 210 27.04 -1.79 7.03
C PRO A 210 26.95 -2.26 8.49
N SER A 211 25.79 -2.82 8.85
CA SER A 211 25.61 -3.36 10.20
C SER A 211 24.60 -4.52 10.22
N LEU A 212 24.72 -5.41 11.20
CA LEU A 212 23.77 -6.51 11.41
C LEU A 212 22.38 -6.01 11.80
N GLU A 213 22.26 -4.79 12.26
CA GLU A 213 20.98 -4.17 12.62
C GLU A 213 20.00 -4.09 11.45
N PHE A 214 20.49 -4.03 10.21
CA PHE A 214 19.65 -4.05 9.00
C PHE A 214 18.99 -5.41 8.75
N PHE A 215 19.30 -6.43 9.50
CA PHE A 215 18.70 -7.77 9.41
C PHE A 215 17.85 -8.12 10.63
N ASP A 216 17.79 -7.23 11.62
CA ASP A 216 17.01 -7.40 12.84
C ASP A 216 15.69 -6.63 12.74
N ARG A 217 14.57 -7.30 13.02
CA ARG A 217 13.23 -6.70 13.06
C ARG A 217 12.99 -5.89 14.35
N LYS A 218 13.93 -5.06 14.77
CA LYS A 218 13.66 -4.14 15.87
C LYS A 218 12.54 -3.18 15.43
N LYS A 219 11.60 -2.92 16.33
CA LYS A 219 10.52 -1.94 16.09
C LYS A 219 11.14 -0.57 15.78
N ASN A 220 10.59 0.14 14.82
CA ASN A 220 10.94 1.54 14.56
C ASN A 220 10.90 2.32 15.88
N LYS A 221 11.88 3.20 16.09
CA LYS A 221 11.85 4.11 17.24
C LYS A 221 10.63 5.02 17.06
N THR A 222 9.61 4.81 17.87
CA THR A 222 8.54 5.80 17.97
C THR A 222 9.09 7.02 18.68
N PHE A 223 8.96 8.16 18.08
CA PHE A 223 9.15 9.41 18.79
C PHE A 223 8.09 9.45 19.90
N ARG A 224 8.50 9.34 21.15
CA ARG A 224 7.60 9.45 22.30
C ARG A 224 7.24 10.93 22.52
N SER A 225 6.62 11.54 21.54
CA SER A 225 6.05 12.86 21.73
C SER A 225 4.57 12.69 22.03
N HIS A 226 4.19 12.88 23.30
CA HIS A 226 2.78 13.04 23.68
C HIS A 226 2.11 14.16 22.86
N THR A 227 2.88 15.11 22.38
CA THR A 227 2.45 16.22 21.51
C THR A 227 1.90 15.75 20.16
N LEU A 228 2.36 14.65 19.60
CA LEU A 228 1.84 14.17 18.31
C LEU A 228 0.51 13.42 18.46
N ASN A 229 0.20 12.89 19.64
CA ASN A 229 -1.05 12.16 19.83
C ASN A 229 -2.27 13.06 19.69
N SER A 230 -2.20 14.31 20.15
CA SER A 230 -3.28 15.30 20.01
C SER A 230 -3.61 15.62 18.56
N ASN A 231 -2.67 15.37 17.65
CA ASN A 231 -2.83 15.59 16.22
C ASN A 231 -3.26 14.34 15.44
N LEU A 232 -3.44 13.21 16.13
CA LEU A 232 -3.98 12.00 15.52
C LEU A 232 -5.51 12.06 15.46
N LEU A 233 -6.05 11.84 14.28
CA LEU A 233 -7.47 11.59 14.05
C LEU A 233 -7.65 10.14 13.67
N ILE A 234 -8.51 9.43 14.40
CA ILE A 234 -8.67 7.98 14.33
C ILE A 234 -10.11 7.65 13.95
N VAL A 235 -10.26 6.73 13.01
CA VAL A 235 -11.53 6.14 12.60
C VAL A 235 -11.43 4.64 12.80
N GLU A 236 -12.19 4.08 13.73
CA GLU A 236 -12.22 2.64 14.03
C GLU A 236 -13.61 2.09 13.73
N PHE A 237 -13.69 0.96 13.03
CA PHE A 237 -14.97 0.35 12.65
C PHE A 237 -14.85 -1.16 12.46
N LYS A 238 -15.97 -1.85 12.55
CA LYS A 238 -16.07 -3.25 12.18
C LYS A 238 -16.54 -3.38 10.74
N TYR A 239 -16.09 -4.42 10.05
CA TYR A 239 -16.47 -4.71 8.67
C TYR A 239 -16.93 -6.16 8.52
N ARG A 240 -17.74 -6.43 7.50
CA ARG A 240 -18.21 -7.78 7.15
C ARG A 240 -17.08 -8.61 6.56
N ASP A 241 -17.14 -9.93 6.77
CA ASP A 241 -16.11 -10.87 6.26
C ASP A 241 -15.93 -10.77 4.74
N ARG A 242 -14.68 -10.63 4.34
CA ARG A 242 -14.23 -10.60 2.94
C ARG A 242 -12.76 -10.98 2.85
N SER A 243 -12.32 -11.34 1.62
CA SER A 243 -10.93 -11.76 1.44
C SER A 243 -9.95 -10.63 1.82
N PRO A 244 -8.75 -10.97 2.34
CA PRO A 244 -7.74 -9.97 2.71
C PRO A 244 -7.41 -8.99 1.59
N ASP A 245 -7.24 -9.46 0.36
CA ASP A 245 -6.93 -8.57 -0.77
C ASP A 245 -8.06 -7.59 -1.06
N THR A 246 -9.31 -8.04 -0.94
CA THR A 246 -10.49 -7.18 -1.11
C THR A 246 -10.53 -6.11 -0.04
N ILE A 247 -10.40 -6.48 1.25
CA ILE A 247 -10.47 -5.50 2.33
C ILE A 247 -9.31 -4.50 2.26
N TRP A 248 -8.07 -4.95 2.03
CA TRP A 248 -6.92 -4.07 1.91
C TRP A 248 -7.05 -3.09 0.72
N GLY A 249 -7.54 -3.57 -0.43
CA GLY A 249 -7.80 -2.72 -1.59
C GLY A 249 -8.83 -1.63 -1.29
N GLN A 250 -9.92 -1.99 -0.61
CA GLN A 250 -10.97 -1.06 -0.20
C GLN A 250 -10.47 -0.05 0.84
N LEU A 251 -9.71 -0.51 1.85
CA LEU A 251 -9.15 0.36 2.88
C LEU A 251 -8.19 1.40 2.28
N LYS A 252 -7.23 0.98 1.45
CA LYS A 252 -6.27 1.92 0.85
C LYS A 252 -6.94 2.95 -0.05
N LYS A 253 -7.91 2.54 -0.86
CA LYS A 253 -8.66 3.47 -1.71
C LYS A 253 -9.49 4.45 -0.88
N THR A 254 -10.15 3.98 0.16
CA THR A 254 -10.96 4.81 1.06
C THR A 254 -10.08 5.75 1.87
N LEU A 255 -8.93 5.29 2.38
CA LEU A 255 -7.93 6.14 3.05
C LEU A 255 -7.55 7.35 2.19
N GLY A 256 -7.14 7.10 0.94
CA GLY A 256 -6.79 8.19 0.01
C GLY A 256 -7.95 9.15 -0.27
N SER A 257 -9.21 8.65 -0.30
CA SER A 257 -10.38 9.50 -0.45
C SER A 257 -10.64 10.37 0.78
N LEU A 258 -10.56 9.78 1.98
CA LEU A 258 -10.74 10.52 3.25
C LEU A 258 -9.63 11.56 3.46
N SER A 259 -8.36 11.22 3.15
CA SER A 259 -7.25 12.18 3.19
C SER A 259 -7.51 13.37 2.28
N ARG A 260 -7.98 13.13 1.04
CA ARG A 260 -8.36 14.21 0.11
C ARG A 260 -9.50 15.06 0.65
N GLN A 261 -10.52 14.45 1.26
CA GLN A 261 -11.64 15.21 1.85
C GLN A 261 -11.20 16.09 3.03
N LEU A 262 -10.30 15.58 3.88
CA LEU A 262 -9.70 16.37 4.96
C LEU A 262 -8.90 17.56 4.40
N GLU A 263 -8.08 17.35 3.38
CA GLU A 263 -7.32 18.41 2.71
C GLU A 263 -8.24 19.47 2.07
N LEU A 264 -9.33 19.06 1.41
CA LEU A 264 -10.34 19.98 0.86
C LEU A 264 -11.05 20.80 1.94
N ALA A 265 -11.14 20.27 3.16
CA ALA A 265 -11.67 20.98 4.32
C ALA A 265 -10.58 21.76 5.08
N HIS A 266 -9.38 21.89 4.52
CA HIS A 266 -8.21 22.60 5.07
C HIS A 266 -7.55 21.92 6.27
N PHE A 267 -7.89 20.67 6.59
CA PHE A 267 -7.16 19.86 7.56
C PHE A 267 -5.97 19.19 6.86
N LYS A 268 -4.79 19.76 6.98
CA LYS A 268 -3.60 19.24 6.30
C LYS A 268 -3.19 17.90 6.87
N VAL A 269 -3.22 16.87 6.03
CA VAL A 269 -2.76 15.52 6.36
C VAL A 269 -1.24 15.43 6.19
N VAL A 270 -0.52 15.16 7.28
CA VAL A 270 0.94 15.00 7.26
C VAL A 270 1.33 13.57 6.90
N ARG A 271 0.65 12.60 7.51
CA ARG A 271 0.78 11.17 7.22
C ARG A 271 -0.55 10.46 7.51
N ASP A 272 -0.77 9.36 6.84
CA ASP A 272 -1.93 8.52 7.08
C ASP A 272 -1.55 7.03 6.99
N THR A 273 -2.37 6.17 7.56
CA THR A 273 -2.29 4.73 7.41
C THR A 273 -3.65 4.06 7.65
N CYS A 274 -3.79 2.83 7.18
CA CYS A 274 -4.90 1.96 7.52
C CYS A 274 -4.38 0.59 7.94
N LEU A 275 -5.02 0.00 8.94
CA LEU A 275 -4.75 -1.36 9.38
C LEU A 275 -6.04 -2.15 9.57
N THR A 276 -5.91 -3.47 9.46
CA THR A 276 -6.95 -4.42 9.80
C THR A 276 -6.35 -5.65 10.48
N ASP A 277 -7.12 -6.31 11.34
CA ASP A 277 -6.80 -7.61 11.93
C ASP A 277 -7.14 -8.78 11.00
N GLU A 278 -7.68 -8.48 9.80
CA GLU A 278 -8.21 -9.44 8.83
C GLU A 278 -9.29 -10.39 9.41
N ARG A 279 -9.93 -9.98 10.52
CA ARG A 279 -10.98 -10.74 11.25
C ARG A 279 -12.24 -9.94 11.49
N GLY A 280 -12.32 -8.72 10.93
CA GLY A 280 -13.51 -7.88 11.01
C GLY A 280 -13.32 -6.53 11.69
N LEU A 281 -12.12 -6.18 12.14
CA LEU A 281 -11.80 -4.86 12.69
C LEU A 281 -10.83 -4.12 11.76
N ALA A 282 -11.11 -2.85 11.48
CA ALA A 282 -10.24 -1.98 10.69
C ALA A 282 -10.17 -0.58 11.30
N CYS A 283 -9.10 0.15 10.95
CA CYS A 283 -8.95 1.56 11.32
C CYS A 283 -8.25 2.37 10.23
N PHE A 284 -8.58 3.67 10.20
CA PHE A 284 -7.81 4.70 9.54
C PHE A 284 -7.21 5.59 10.61
N VAL A 285 -5.97 6.00 10.43
CA VAL A 285 -5.27 6.93 11.31
C VAL A 285 -4.61 8.02 10.49
N PHE A 286 -4.92 9.26 10.79
CA PHE A 286 -4.38 10.45 10.14
C PHE A 286 -3.58 11.25 11.16
N LEU A 287 -2.34 11.58 10.86
CA LEU A 287 -1.58 12.60 11.55
C LEU A 287 -1.85 13.92 10.83
N LEU A 288 -2.57 14.82 11.49
CA LEU A 288 -2.88 16.13 10.95
C LEU A 288 -1.87 17.16 11.44
N GLN A 289 -1.65 18.21 10.67
CA GLN A 289 -0.87 19.37 11.15
C GLN A 289 -1.57 20.02 12.36
N SER A 290 -2.91 20.08 12.31
CA SER A 290 -3.78 20.45 13.42
C SER A 290 -5.13 19.76 13.27
N VAL A 291 -5.69 19.27 14.37
CA VAL A 291 -7.08 18.76 14.42
C VAL A 291 -8.10 19.89 14.56
N ARG A 292 -7.65 21.11 14.82
CA ARG A 292 -8.50 22.30 14.93
C ARG A 292 -8.04 23.37 13.98
N LEU A 293 -8.99 23.96 13.25
CA LEU A 293 -8.79 25.11 12.37
C LEU A 293 -9.09 26.42 13.11
N PRO A 294 -8.52 27.55 12.67
CA PRO A 294 -8.91 28.87 13.14
C PRO A 294 -10.41 29.11 12.96
N CYS A 295 -11.01 29.87 13.88
CA CYS A 295 -12.43 30.22 13.81
C CYS A 295 -12.76 31.10 12.61
N PHE A 296 -11.77 31.74 12.02
CA PHE A 296 -11.91 32.62 10.88
C PHE A 296 -10.92 32.27 9.78
N THR A 297 -11.35 32.44 8.53
CA THR A 297 -10.53 32.18 7.34
C THR A 297 -10.58 33.40 6.44
N GLU A 298 -9.42 33.88 6.01
CA GLU A 298 -9.30 34.88 4.97
C GLU A 298 -9.48 34.23 3.60
N ARG A 299 -10.26 34.85 2.73
CA ARG A 299 -10.36 34.50 1.31
C ARG A 299 -9.97 35.70 0.47
N ILE A 300 -8.97 35.49 -0.40
CA ILE A 300 -8.51 36.50 -1.33
C ILE A 300 -9.34 36.41 -2.61
N GLY A 301 -9.96 37.53 -2.96
CA GLY A 301 -10.78 37.72 -4.14
C GLY A 301 -9.98 38.24 -5.35
N PRO A 302 -10.68 38.77 -6.36
CA PRO A 302 -10.06 39.33 -7.56
C PRO A 302 -9.32 40.64 -7.27
N GLU A 303 -8.49 41.05 -8.22
CA GLU A 303 -7.91 42.40 -8.25
C GLU A 303 -9.02 43.44 -8.38
N VAL A 304 -8.90 44.54 -7.67
CA VAL A 304 -9.92 45.62 -7.67
C VAL A 304 -10.19 46.22 -9.06
N PHE A 305 -9.22 46.12 -9.96
CA PHE A 305 -9.37 46.60 -11.35
C PHE A 305 -10.33 45.72 -12.19
N ARG A 306 -10.60 44.49 -11.77
CA ARG A 306 -11.57 43.62 -12.42
C ARG A 306 -12.96 43.91 -11.89
N LYS A 307 -13.57 44.97 -12.45
CA LYS A 307 -14.85 45.53 -11.97
C LYS A 307 -15.96 44.48 -11.82
N LYS A 308 -16.19 43.68 -12.83
CA LYS A 308 -17.28 42.67 -12.84
C LYS A 308 -17.03 41.60 -11.77
N GLU A 309 -15.83 41.01 -11.73
CA GLU A 309 -15.46 39.98 -10.80
C GLU A 309 -15.45 40.47 -9.35
N SER A 310 -15.05 41.73 -9.12
CA SER A 310 -15.10 42.39 -7.84
C SER A 310 -16.51 42.53 -7.28
N PHE A 311 -17.44 42.98 -8.09
CA PHE A 311 -18.86 43.04 -7.72
C PHE A 311 -19.45 41.64 -7.48
N GLU A 312 -19.13 40.68 -8.31
CA GLU A 312 -19.56 39.28 -8.12
C GLU A 312 -19.03 38.69 -6.84
N PHE A 313 -17.76 38.92 -6.51
CA PHE A 313 -17.15 38.45 -5.26
C PHE A 313 -17.88 39.02 -4.05
N ILE A 314 -18.11 40.33 -4.01
CA ILE A 314 -18.82 40.97 -2.90
C ILE A 314 -20.28 40.45 -2.84
N SER A 315 -21.00 40.44 -3.95
CA SER A 315 -22.40 40.02 -3.99
C SER A 315 -22.59 38.57 -3.54
N LYS A 316 -21.78 37.65 -4.04
CA LYS A 316 -21.84 36.20 -3.68
C LYS A 316 -21.51 35.94 -2.23
N ASN A 317 -20.67 36.76 -1.63
CA ASN A 317 -20.15 36.53 -0.28
C ASN A 317 -20.74 37.47 0.79
N SER A 318 -21.56 38.43 0.44
CA SER A 318 -22.10 39.45 1.36
C SER A 318 -22.85 38.90 2.57
N LYS A 319 -23.49 37.71 2.44
CA LYS A 319 -24.24 37.07 3.54
C LYS A 319 -23.35 36.34 4.55
N ASP A 320 -22.20 35.80 4.10
CA ASP A 320 -21.34 34.92 4.89
C ASP A 320 -20.04 35.64 5.32
N CYS A 321 -19.70 36.78 4.73
CA CYS A 321 -18.49 37.52 5.00
C CYS A 321 -18.68 38.46 6.18
N LEU A 322 -17.76 38.41 7.15
CA LEU A 322 -17.76 39.27 8.33
C LEU A 322 -17.16 40.65 8.05
N LEU A 323 -16.10 40.69 7.24
CA LEU A 323 -15.37 41.87 6.85
C LEU A 323 -14.89 41.78 5.42
N PHE A 324 -15.02 42.89 4.66
CA PHE A 324 -14.36 43.07 3.37
C PHE A 324 -13.34 44.19 3.45
N TRP A 325 -12.20 44.01 2.76
CA TRP A 325 -11.17 45.05 2.60
C TRP A 325 -10.41 44.87 1.29
N ALA A 326 -9.66 45.90 0.90
CA ALA A 326 -8.66 45.77 -0.16
C ALA A 326 -7.27 45.53 0.53
N ASN A 327 -6.57 44.51 0.10
CA ASN A 327 -5.26 44.20 0.64
C ASN A 327 -4.13 44.99 -0.05
N LYS A 328 -2.86 44.86 0.43
CA LYS A 328 -1.71 45.58 -0.11
C LYS A 328 -1.37 45.23 -1.57
N GLU A 329 -1.90 44.14 -2.08
CA GLU A 329 -1.74 43.67 -3.45
C GLU A 329 -2.86 44.18 -4.36
N MET A 330 -3.67 45.14 -3.90
CA MET A 330 -4.83 45.67 -4.62
C MET A 330 -5.86 44.60 -4.98
N ARG A 331 -6.03 43.59 -4.11
CA ARG A 331 -7.05 42.56 -4.25
C ARG A 331 -8.11 42.73 -3.17
N LEU A 332 -9.35 42.36 -3.53
CA LEU A 332 -10.37 42.20 -2.51
C LEU A 332 -10.02 41.05 -1.58
N ALA A 333 -10.29 41.21 -0.31
CA ALA A 333 -10.19 40.16 0.68
C ALA A 333 -11.43 40.16 1.56
N GLY A 334 -11.78 39.02 2.10
CA GLY A 334 -12.90 38.88 3.02
C GLY A 334 -12.57 37.94 4.16
N LEU A 335 -13.06 38.23 5.33
CA LEU A 335 -12.97 37.38 6.52
C LEU A 335 -14.26 36.58 6.68
N PHE A 336 -14.13 35.26 6.77
CA PHE A 336 -15.25 34.34 6.87
C PHE A 336 -15.16 33.50 8.14
N LYS A 337 -16.32 33.18 8.73
CA LYS A 337 -16.39 32.22 9.82
C LYS A 337 -16.13 30.82 9.28
N THR A 338 -15.22 30.09 9.88
CA THR A 338 -14.97 28.66 9.57
C THR A 338 -16.19 27.87 10.07
N ARG A 339 -16.87 27.15 9.16
CA ARG A 339 -18.10 26.41 9.51
C ARG A 339 -17.83 25.22 10.42
N ILE A 340 -16.77 24.47 10.15
CA ILE A 340 -16.35 23.32 10.94
C ILE A 340 -14.88 23.51 11.29
N THR A 341 -14.62 23.68 12.56
CA THR A 341 -13.27 23.95 13.08
C THR A 341 -12.58 22.70 13.65
N ASN A 342 -13.30 21.59 13.82
CA ASN A 342 -12.78 20.35 14.37
C ASN A 342 -12.79 19.25 13.30
N ALA A 343 -11.69 18.54 13.12
CA ALA A 343 -11.53 17.48 12.15
C ALA A 343 -12.42 16.26 12.46
N GLU A 344 -12.66 15.98 13.73
CA GLU A 344 -13.57 14.91 14.16
C GLU A 344 -15.01 15.20 13.73
N ASP A 345 -15.51 16.41 14.02
CA ASP A 345 -16.84 16.85 13.63
C ASP A 345 -17.00 16.83 12.10
N TYR A 346 -15.94 17.22 11.38
CA TYR A 346 -15.93 17.17 9.92
C TYR A 346 -16.09 15.73 9.40
N LEU A 347 -15.31 14.77 9.92
CA LEU A 347 -15.42 13.38 9.48
C LEU A 347 -16.76 12.75 9.89
N ARG A 348 -17.30 13.11 11.07
CA ARG A 348 -18.64 12.66 11.48
C ARG A 348 -19.71 13.14 10.50
N LEU A 349 -19.67 14.42 10.13
CA LEU A 349 -20.59 14.99 9.14
C LEU A 349 -20.42 14.31 7.76
N LEU A 350 -19.17 14.15 7.32
CA LEU A 350 -18.86 13.53 6.01
C LEU A 350 -19.39 12.09 5.93
N LEU A 351 -19.15 11.30 6.96
CA LEU A 351 -19.53 9.88 6.98
C LEU A 351 -21.03 9.65 7.25
N ASN A 352 -21.72 10.58 7.93
CA ASN A 352 -23.14 10.46 8.19
C ASN A 352 -24.00 11.05 7.06
N GLU A 353 -23.61 12.20 6.48
CA GLU A 353 -24.49 12.93 5.57
C GLU A 353 -24.00 12.93 4.11
N ARG A 354 -22.72 12.68 3.86
CA ARG A 354 -22.10 12.85 2.55
C ARG A 354 -21.28 11.64 2.08
N LEU A 355 -21.60 10.47 2.58
CA LEU A 355 -20.86 9.24 2.28
C LEU A 355 -20.74 8.96 0.77
N GLU A 356 -21.80 9.27 -0.01
CA GLU A 356 -21.83 9.09 -1.46
C GLU A 356 -20.78 9.94 -2.18
N SER A 357 -20.59 11.18 -1.75
CA SER A 357 -19.65 12.14 -2.35
C SER A 357 -18.23 12.04 -1.79
N ALA A 358 -18.04 11.30 -0.72
CA ALA A 358 -16.74 11.14 -0.04
C ALA A 358 -15.72 10.29 -0.83
N GLY A 359 -16.14 9.64 -1.92
CA GLY A 359 -15.29 8.76 -2.72
C GLY A 359 -14.95 7.43 -2.04
N ILE A 360 -15.75 7.03 -1.06
CA ILE A 360 -15.60 5.77 -0.33
C ILE A 360 -15.96 4.60 -1.22
N THR A 361 -15.23 3.50 -1.11
CA THR A 361 -15.54 2.29 -1.86
C THR A 361 -16.89 1.72 -1.46
N ARG A 362 -17.68 1.29 -2.45
CA ARG A 362 -19.03 0.76 -2.21
C ARG A 362 -19.07 -0.33 -1.14
N GLY A 363 -18.07 -1.21 -1.11
CA GLY A 363 -18.00 -2.29 -0.13
C GLY A 363 -17.79 -1.82 1.33
N LEU A 364 -17.24 -0.63 1.57
CA LEU A 364 -17.05 -0.09 2.93
C LEU A 364 -18.15 0.89 3.36
N LYS A 365 -19.03 1.34 2.46
CA LYS A 365 -20.10 2.28 2.82
C LYS A 365 -20.95 1.74 3.96
N GLU A 366 -21.52 0.55 3.79
CA GLU A 366 -22.37 -0.09 4.80
C GLU A 366 -21.66 -0.37 6.13
N ASP A 367 -20.35 -0.67 6.08
CA ASP A 367 -19.55 -0.89 7.29
C ASP A 367 -19.32 0.43 8.05
N LEU A 368 -19.13 1.54 7.34
CA LEU A 368 -18.92 2.87 7.93
C LEU A 368 -20.23 3.53 8.40
N GLU A 369 -21.37 3.16 7.85
CA GLU A 369 -22.71 3.58 8.35
C GLU A 369 -23.11 2.85 9.64
N SER A 370 -22.36 1.84 10.06
CA SER A 370 -22.71 1.02 11.19
C SER A 370 -22.54 1.76 12.53
N THR A 371 -23.33 1.36 13.53
CA THR A 371 -23.25 1.87 14.91
C THR A 371 -21.92 1.57 15.61
N THR A 372 -21.05 0.77 14.99
CA THR A 372 -19.72 0.43 15.53
C THR A 372 -18.65 1.45 15.15
N LEU A 373 -18.97 2.43 14.30
CA LEU A 373 -18.05 3.49 13.90
C LEU A 373 -17.69 4.38 15.10
N LYS A 374 -16.38 4.51 15.34
CA LYS A 374 -15.82 5.42 16.32
C LYS A 374 -14.88 6.38 15.65
N ILE A 375 -15.05 7.67 15.91
CA ILE A 375 -14.15 8.74 15.45
C ILE A 375 -13.71 9.49 16.70
N TYR A 376 -12.41 9.63 16.90
CA TYR A 376 -11.83 10.28 18.08
C TYR A 376 -10.41 10.75 17.83
N THR A 377 -9.87 11.56 18.74
CA THR A 377 -8.47 12.03 18.70
C THR A 377 -7.57 11.15 19.58
N GLY A 378 -6.27 11.15 19.28
CA GLY A 378 -5.31 10.32 20.02
C GLY A 378 -5.07 10.74 21.49
N ASP A 379 -5.63 11.87 21.94
CA ASP A 379 -5.57 12.32 23.33
C ASP A 379 -6.53 11.57 24.26
N GLU A 380 -7.51 10.88 23.71
CA GLU A 380 -8.45 10.10 24.48
C GLU A 380 -7.76 8.87 25.13
N ARG A 381 -7.39 9.05 26.39
CA ARG A 381 -6.60 8.07 27.15
C ARG A 381 -7.30 6.71 27.19
N GLY A 382 -6.58 5.67 26.77
CA GLY A 382 -7.02 4.27 26.86
C GLY A 382 -7.88 3.78 25.70
N MET A 383 -8.28 4.61 24.73
CA MET A 383 -9.04 4.18 23.56
C MET A 383 -8.19 3.44 22.54
N MET A 384 -6.94 3.86 22.30
CA MET A 384 -6.04 3.20 21.36
C MET A 384 -5.56 1.83 21.87
N LYS A 385 -6.13 0.74 21.33
CA LYS A 385 -5.76 -0.65 21.65
C LYS A 385 -5.53 -1.46 20.36
N GLY A 386 -4.87 -2.61 20.47
CA GLY A 386 -4.69 -3.55 19.36
C GLY A 386 -4.13 -2.91 18.10
N ILE A 387 -4.82 -3.09 16.97
CA ILE A 387 -4.42 -2.57 15.66
C ILE A 387 -4.40 -1.04 15.60
N VAL A 388 -5.29 -0.36 16.33
CA VAL A 388 -5.33 1.11 16.36
C VAL A 388 -4.05 1.67 16.97
N LYS A 389 -3.59 1.10 18.09
CA LYS A 389 -2.32 1.49 18.70
C LYS A 389 -1.12 1.20 17.79
N GLN A 390 -1.19 0.08 17.04
CA GLN A 390 -0.17 -0.24 16.06
C GLN A 390 -0.15 0.78 14.92
N ALA A 391 -1.30 1.14 14.35
CA ALA A 391 -1.44 2.13 13.29
C ALA A 391 -0.98 3.53 13.76
N ALA A 392 -1.39 3.97 14.94
CA ALA A 392 -0.96 5.23 15.54
C ALA A 392 0.56 5.28 15.70
N ASN A 393 1.17 4.22 16.22
CA ASN A 393 2.63 4.12 16.34
C ASN A 393 3.33 4.15 14.97
N GLU A 394 2.75 3.55 13.94
CA GLU A 394 3.29 3.54 12.58
C GLU A 394 3.32 4.94 11.98
N VAL A 395 2.22 5.68 12.11
CA VAL A 395 2.09 7.04 11.56
C VAL A 395 3.07 8.03 12.20
N ILE A 396 3.37 7.90 13.51
CA ILE A 396 4.31 8.77 14.22
C ILE A 396 5.74 8.22 14.29
N ALA A 397 5.99 7.03 13.72
CA ALA A 397 7.32 6.43 13.75
C ALA A 397 8.28 7.14 12.80
N THR A 398 9.49 7.32 13.23
CA THR A 398 10.60 7.68 12.35
C THR A 398 11.11 6.45 11.62
N GLU A 399 11.33 6.57 10.32
CA GLU A 399 11.95 5.49 9.55
C GLU A 399 13.35 5.21 10.09
N ARG A 400 13.60 3.96 10.45
CA ARG A 400 14.81 3.52 11.19
C ARG A 400 16.12 3.90 10.49
N PHE A 401 16.11 3.92 9.15
CA PHE A 401 17.33 4.11 8.35
C PHE A 401 17.53 5.56 7.85
N ILE A 402 16.66 6.48 8.23
CA ILE A 402 16.79 7.90 7.87
C ILE A 402 17.61 8.66 8.92
N THR A 403 17.62 8.20 10.17
CA THR A 403 18.24 8.90 11.32
C THR A 403 19.52 8.25 11.80
N GLN A 404 20.07 7.28 11.10
CA GLN A 404 21.36 6.65 11.36
C GLN A 404 22.41 7.12 10.34
#